data_9b18b8e4a73a93bf659bcea0be947c9e
#
_entry.id   9b18b8e4a73a93bf659bcea0be947c9e
#
_cell.length_a   1.000
_cell.length_b   1.000
_cell.length_c   1.000
_cell.angle_alpha   90.00
_cell.angle_beta   90.00
_cell.angle_gamma   90.00
#
_symmetry.space_group_name_H-M   'P 1'
#
loop_
_entity.id
_entity.type
_entity.pdbx_description
1 polymer ?
#
loop_
_entity_poly.entity_id
_entity_poly.type
_entity_poly.pdbx_seq_one_letter_code
_entity_poly.pdbx_strand_id
1 'polypeptide(L)'
;VWSAKRGDKVAREYRQALADTNSYVLESLRGLRDILQYQDTAARAAGITAHSETLGEKQKALKYREGLTVAITNTLILLTVLAVLGVSLNLYQSGKMGVEGVLVCTLSALSSFGPVVALANLGASLTQVFASADRVLDLLDEDPVTADVTDGADTVFTGAQAEHVSFAYAKEEVL
;
A
#
# COMPACT_ATOMS: atom_id res chain seq x y z
N VAL A 1 15.40 12.97 4.31
CA VAL A 1 15.29 12.11 5.51
C VAL A 1 14.21 12.62 6.49
N TRP A 2 14.14 13.90 6.80
CA TRP A 2 13.17 14.46 7.75
C TRP A 2 11.74 14.50 7.21
N SER A 3 11.56 14.83 5.93
CA SER A 3 10.25 14.82 5.27
C SER A 3 9.69 13.40 5.07
N ALA A 4 10.56 12.41 4.84
CA ALA A 4 10.18 11.00 4.70
C ALA A 4 9.58 10.44 6.00
N LYS A 5 10.24 10.66 7.15
CA LYS A 5 9.72 10.21 8.47
C LYS A 5 8.35 10.79 8.82
N ARG A 6 8.07 12.04 8.43
CA ARG A 6 6.76 12.67 8.65
C ARG A 6 5.69 12.15 7.67
N GLY A 7 6.07 11.78 6.44
CA GLY A 7 5.20 11.15 5.47
C GLY A 7 4.74 9.77 5.93
N ASP A 8 5.65 8.97 6.48
CA ASP A 8 5.37 7.64 7.01
C ASP A 8 4.35 7.63 8.17
N LYS A 9 4.35 8.68 9.00
CA LYS A 9 3.39 8.78 10.10
C LYS A 9 1.96 8.96 9.55
N VAL A 10 1.76 9.90 8.62
CA VAL A 10 0.43 10.18 8.03
C VAL A 10 -0.08 8.97 7.25
N ALA A 11 0.81 8.29 6.51
CA ALA A 11 0.44 7.07 5.79
C ALA A 11 0.08 5.91 6.73
N ARG A 12 0.73 5.80 7.90
CA ARG A 12 0.37 4.81 8.93
C ARG A 12 -0.98 5.12 9.55
N GLU A 13 -1.24 6.39 9.91
CA GLU A 13 -2.52 6.81 10.47
C GLU A 13 -3.68 6.54 9.51
N TYR A 14 -3.49 6.80 8.21
CA TYR A 14 -4.47 6.45 7.19
C TYR A 14 -4.73 4.95 7.10
N ARG A 15 -3.66 4.12 7.06
CA ARG A 15 -3.80 2.65 7.01
C ARG A 15 -4.49 2.10 8.25
N GLN A 16 -4.21 2.66 9.42
CA GLN A 16 -4.90 2.27 10.65
C GLN A 16 -6.39 2.61 10.59
N ALA A 17 -6.75 3.84 10.24
CA ALA A 17 -8.15 4.25 10.09
C ALA A 17 -8.89 3.41 9.03
N LEU A 18 -8.22 3.01 7.95
CA LEU A 18 -8.78 2.12 6.94
C LEU A 18 -9.03 0.71 7.50
N ALA A 19 -8.08 0.17 8.26
CA ALA A 19 -8.22 -1.13 8.91
C ALA A 19 -9.37 -1.14 9.92
N ASP A 20 -9.45 -0.10 10.77
CA ASP A 20 -10.51 0.06 11.76
C ASP A 20 -11.90 0.17 11.10
N THR A 21 -12.00 0.97 10.03
CA THR A 21 -13.24 1.10 9.25
C THR A 21 -13.66 -0.23 8.62
N ASN A 22 -12.71 -0.94 8.00
CA ASN A 22 -12.98 -2.24 7.37
C ASN A 22 -13.42 -3.28 8.41
N SER A 23 -12.74 -3.33 9.57
CA SER A 23 -13.11 -4.24 10.66
C SER A 23 -14.53 -3.95 11.15
N TYR A 24 -14.85 -2.68 11.38
CA TYR A 24 -16.18 -2.27 11.82
C TYR A 24 -17.28 -2.64 10.82
N VAL A 25 -17.02 -2.45 9.52
CA VAL A 25 -17.96 -2.85 8.44
C VAL A 25 -18.11 -4.37 8.39
N LEU A 26 -17.00 -5.12 8.44
CA LEU A 26 -17.04 -6.59 8.43
C LEU A 26 -17.78 -7.16 9.64
N GLU A 27 -17.55 -6.61 10.84
CA GLU A 27 -18.31 -6.98 12.03
C GLU A 27 -19.81 -6.69 11.88
N SER A 28 -20.15 -5.54 11.28
CA SER A 28 -21.54 -5.17 11.02
C SER A 28 -22.22 -6.13 10.06
N LEU A 29 -21.50 -6.60 9.03
CA LEU A 29 -22.02 -7.58 8.08
C LEU A 29 -22.15 -8.97 8.71
N ARG A 30 -21.19 -9.40 9.52
CA ARG A 30 -21.24 -10.69 10.21
C ARG A 30 -22.35 -10.72 11.27
N GLY A 31 -22.53 -9.63 12.00
CA GLY A 31 -23.58 -9.46 13.02
C GLY A 31 -24.90 -8.90 12.49
N LEU A 32 -25.11 -8.86 11.17
CA LEU A 32 -26.29 -8.21 10.57
C LEU A 32 -27.62 -8.79 11.10
N ARG A 33 -27.66 -10.09 11.32
CA ARG A 33 -28.85 -10.77 11.87
C ARG A 33 -29.20 -10.24 13.27
N ASP A 34 -28.18 -10.08 14.12
CA ASP A 34 -28.36 -9.62 15.50
C ASP A 34 -28.71 -8.13 15.52
N ILE A 35 -28.06 -7.31 14.67
CA ILE A 35 -28.37 -5.89 14.53
C ILE A 35 -29.85 -5.68 14.12
N LEU A 36 -30.36 -6.49 13.20
CA LEU A 36 -31.77 -6.42 12.78
C LEU A 36 -32.70 -6.90 13.88
N GLN A 37 -32.34 -7.97 14.60
CA GLN A 37 -33.15 -8.54 15.67
C GLN A 37 -33.29 -7.58 16.85
N TYR A 38 -32.20 -6.88 17.23
CA TYR A 38 -32.17 -5.90 18.32
C TYR A 38 -32.53 -4.49 17.90
N GLN A 39 -32.85 -4.25 16.61
CA GLN A 39 -33.21 -2.94 16.02
C GLN A 39 -32.15 -1.85 16.24
N ASP A 40 -30.86 -2.23 16.32
CA ASP A 40 -29.74 -1.32 16.54
C ASP A 40 -29.13 -0.77 15.23
N THR A 41 -29.91 -0.73 14.17
CA THR A 41 -29.46 -0.31 12.84
C THR A 41 -29.03 1.15 12.80
N ALA A 42 -29.71 2.04 13.54
CA ALA A 42 -29.41 3.47 13.54
C ALA A 42 -28.06 3.77 14.21
N ALA A 43 -27.80 3.17 15.37
CA ALA A 43 -26.51 3.33 16.08
C ALA A 43 -25.35 2.75 15.26
N ARG A 44 -25.56 1.59 14.61
CA ARG A 44 -24.54 0.98 13.77
C ARG A 44 -24.24 1.81 12.51
N ALA A 45 -25.28 2.37 11.86
CA ALA A 45 -25.12 3.27 10.72
C ALA A 45 -24.37 4.57 11.12
N ALA A 46 -24.69 5.15 12.27
CA ALA A 46 -23.97 6.30 12.82
C ALA A 46 -22.49 5.97 13.07
N GLY A 47 -22.18 4.77 13.57
CA GLY A 47 -20.83 4.30 13.76
C GLY A 47 -20.06 4.18 12.44
N ILE A 48 -20.66 3.61 11.39
CA ILE A 48 -20.04 3.53 10.04
C ILE A 48 -19.74 4.93 9.52
N THR A 49 -20.67 5.89 9.70
CA THR A 49 -20.48 7.28 9.28
C THR A 49 -19.31 7.92 10.00
N ALA A 50 -19.21 7.77 11.32
CA ALA A 50 -18.11 8.31 12.11
C ALA A 50 -16.74 7.74 11.71
N HIS A 51 -16.65 6.42 11.47
CA HIS A 51 -15.44 5.80 10.96
C HIS A 51 -15.07 6.28 9.56
N SER A 52 -16.07 6.46 8.67
CA SER A 52 -15.87 6.99 7.32
C SER A 52 -15.40 8.44 7.33
N GLU A 53 -15.93 9.28 8.20
CA GLU A 53 -15.49 10.68 8.38
C GLU A 53 -14.02 10.72 8.85
N THR A 54 -13.68 9.94 9.86
CA THR A 54 -12.30 9.83 10.37
C THR A 54 -11.34 9.38 9.26
N LEU A 55 -11.73 8.36 8.50
CA LEU A 55 -10.96 7.87 7.34
C LEU A 55 -10.79 8.96 6.29
N GLY A 56 -11.86 9.72 5.98
CA GLY A 56 -11.86 10.83 5.03
C GLY A 56 -10.88 11.94 5.44
N GLU A 57 -10.83 12.31 6.72
CA GLU A 57 -9.87 13.29 7.24
C GLU A 57 -8.41 12.81 7.10
N LYS A 58 -8.13 11.55 7.44
CA LYS A 58 -6.79 10.96 7.28
C LYS A 58 -6.38 10.86 5.81
N GLN A 59 -7.32 10.49 4.93
CA GLN A 59 -7.10 10.46 3.49
C GLN A 59 -6.81 11.85 2.93
N LYS A 60 -7.57 12.87 3.36
CA LYS A 60 -7.35 14.26 2.95
C LYS A 60 -5.96 14.75 3.35
N ALA A 61 -5.53 14.47 4.58
CA ALA A 61 -4.19 14.82 5.07
C ALA A 61 -3.08 14.14 4.25
N LEU A 62 -3.26 12.85 3.90
CA LEU A 62 -2.33 12.11 3.05
C LEU A 62 -2.28 12.71 1.63
N LYS A 63 -3.44 12.93 1.00
CA LYS A 63 -3.54 13.49 -0.35
C LYS A 63 -3.00 14.91 -0.46
N TYR A 64 -3.21 15.73 0.56
CA TYR A 64 -2.63 17.07 0.61
C TYR A 64 -1.09 17.02 0.58
N ARG A 65 -0.49 16.11 1.32
CA ARG A 65 0.98 15.93 1.31
C ARG A 65 1.51 15.38 0.00
N GLU A 66 0.85 14.38 -0.56
CA GLU A 66 1.20 13.85 -1.88
C GLU A 66 1.13 14.97 -2.93
N GLY A 67 0.03 15.72 -2.94
CA GLY A 67 -0.18 16.85 -3.85
C GLY A 67 0.88 17.95 -3.70
N LEU A 68 1.28 18.28 -2.46
CA LEU A 68 2.34 19.25 -2.22
C LEU A 68 3.69 18.77 -2.79
N THR A 69 4.03 17.49 -2.59
CA THR A 69 5.27 16.91 -3.14
C THR A 69 5.26 16.96 -4.67
N VAL A 70 4.15 16.57 -5.31
CA VAL A 70 3.97 16.63 -6.76
C VAL A 70 4.06 18.09 -7.26
N ALA A 71 3.42 19.03 -6.57
CA ALA A 71 3.45 20.45 -6.94
C ALA A 71 4.89 21.01 -6.89
N ILE A 72 5.65 20.71 -5.82
CA ILE A 72 7.05 21.14 -5.71
C ILE A 72 7.88 20.53 -6.83
N THR A 73 7.73 19.24 -7.10
CA THR A 73 8.48 18.55 -8.16
C THR A 73 8.17 19.17 -9.54
N ASN A 74 6.89 19.36 -9.86
CA ASN A 74 6.49 19.96 -11.14
C ASN A 74 6.98 21.41 -11.27
N THR A 75 6.97 22.18 -10.19
CA THR A 75 7.52 23.55 -10.19
C THR A 75 9.02 23.54 -10.47
N LEU A 76 9.79 22.63 -9.85
CA LEU A 76 11.21 22.49 -10.12
C LEU A 76 11.48 22.09 -11.58
N ILE A 77 10.72 21.16 -12.12
CA ILE A 77 10.82 20.76 -13.54
C ILE A 77 10.55 21.95 -14.42
N LEU A 78 9.46 22.70 -14.20
CA LEU A 78 9.12 23.88 -14.98
C LEU A 78 10.24 24.93 -14.94
N LEU A 79 10.76 25.25 -13.76
CA LEU A 79 11.87 26.18 -13.59
C LEU A 79 13.13 25.73 -14.34
N THR A 80 13.44 24.43 -14.31
CA THR A 80 14.57 23.86 -15.04
C THR A 80 14.40 24.02 -16.56
N VAL A 81 13.21 23.70 -17.08
CA VAL A 81 12.90 23.84 -18.51
C VAL A 81 12.97 25.32 -18.94
N LEU A 82 12.42 26.23 -18.13
CA LEU A 82 12.52 27.67 -18.41
C LEU A 82 13.98 28.16 -18.37
N ALA A 83 14.81 27.66 -17.46
CA ALA A 83 16.23 27.98 -17.41
C ALA A 83 16.96 27.49 -18.68
N VAL A 84 16.71 26.24 -19.11
CA VAL A 84 17.28 25.69 -20.36
C VAL A 84 16.83 26.52 -21.55
N LEU A 85 15.57 26.88 -21.64
CA LEU A 85 15.04 27.74 -22.71
C LEU A 85 15.71 29.12 -22.70
N GLY A 86 15.86 29.74 -21.51
CA GLY A 86 16.53 31.04 -21.37
C GLY A 86 17.98 31.03 -21.84
N VAL A 87 18.74 29.98 -21.41
CA VAL A 87 20.13 29.79 -21.85
C VAL A 87 20.22 29.55 -23.36
N SER A 88 19.34 28.69 -23.91
CA SER A 88 19.29 28.40 -25.37
C SER A 88 18.97 29.63 -26.18
N LEU A 89 18.03 30.49 -25.75
CA LEU A 89 17.71 31.75 -26.41
C LEU A 89 18.88 32.75 -26.34
N ASN A 90 19.61 32.80 -25.24
CA ASN A 90 20.80 33.66 -25.14
C ASN A 90 21.90 33.20 -26.11
N LEU A 91 22.12 31.90 -26.26
CA LEU A 91 23.06 31.34 -27.25
C LEU A 91 22.61 31.59 -28.70
N TYR A 92 21.30 31.53 -28.94
CA TYR A 92 20.73 31.87 -30.23
C TYR A 92 20.98 33.35 -30.58
N GLN A 93 20.71 34.27 -29.66
CA GLN A 93 20.95 35.70 -29.86
C GLN A 93 22.42 36.02 -30.06
N SER A 94 23.30 35.26 -29.48
CA SER A 94 24.76 35.38 -29.63
C SER A 94 25.29 34.76 -30.94
N GLY A 95 24.40 34.21 -31.81
CA GLY A 95 24.77 33.59 -33.06
C GLY A 95 25.51 32.26 -32.94
N LYS A 96 25.58 31.69 -31.73
CA LYS A 96 26.31 30.44 -31.44
C LYS A 96 25.43 29.18 -31.64
N MET A 97 24.13 29.37 -31.80
CA MET A 97 23.16 28.29 -31.95
C MET A 97 22.04 28.68 -32.92
N GLY A 98 21.58 27.75 -33.75
CA GLY A 98 20.40 27.94 -34.61
C GLY A 98 19.09 27.68 -33.83
N VAL A 99 17.97 28.05 -34.45
CA VAL A 99 16.60 27.78 -33.92
C VAL A 99 16.39 26.30 -33.64
N GLU A 100 16.93 25.42 -34.48
CA GLU A 100 16.87 23.96 -34.35
C GLU A 100 17.49 23.51 -33.00
N GLY A 101 18.65 24.11 -32.64
CA GLY A 101 19.31 23.81 -31.36
C GLY A 101 18.47 24.21 -30.15
N VAL A 102 17.78 25.36 -30.21
CA VAL A 102 16.87 25.80 -29.12
C VAL A 102 15.71 24.80 -28.95
N LEU A 103 15.11 24.35 -30.07
CA LEU A 103 14.02 23.37 -30.03
C LEU A 103 14.50 22.02 -29.48
N VAL A 104 15.65 21.51 -29.97
CA VAL A 104 16.20 20.22 -29.51
C VAL A 104 16.53 20.28 -28.05
N CYS A 105 17.21 21.32 -27.55
CA CYS A 105 17.55 21.45 -26.12
C CYS A 105 16.31 21.50 -25.23
N THR A 106 15.30 22.28 -25.63
CA THR A 106 14.07 22.41 -24.83
C THR A 106 13.25 21.13 -24.81
N LEU A 107 13.08 20.47 -25.95
CA LEU A 107 12.36 19.19 -26.05
C LEU A 107 13.10 18.07 -25.32
N SER A 108 14.42 18.04 -25.43
CA SER A 108 15.25 17.06 -24.69
C SER A 108 15.14 17.25 -23.19
N ALA A 109 15.16 18.51 -22.71
CA ALA A 109 14.96 18.82 -21.30
C ALA A 109 13.58 18.36 -20.82
N LEU A 110 12.52 18.64 -21.56
CA LEU A 110 11.16 18.18 -21.22
C LEU A 110 11.06 16.65 -21.17
N SER A 111 11.63 15.97 -22.16
CA SER A 111 11.59 14.50 -22.25
C SER A 111 12.41 13.80 -21.18
N SER A 112 13.47 14.44 -20.66
CA SER A 112 14.39 13.88 -19.68
C SER A 112 13.73 13.62 -18.30
N PHE A 113 12.70 14.38 -17.95
CA PHE A 113 12.05 14.24 -16.64
C PHE A 113 11.12 13.04 -16.52
N GLY A 114 10.55 12.57 -17.64
CA GLY A 114 9.66 11.40 -17.66
C GLY A 114 10.30 10.15 -17.05
N PRO A 115 11.48 9.69 -17.53
CA PRO A 115 12.20 8.56 -16.95
C PRO A 115 12.58 8.75 -15.48
N VAL A 116 12.93 9.96 -15.05
CA VAL A 116 13.28 10.26 -13.65
C VAL A 116 12.08 10.06 -12.73
N VAL A 117 10.91 10.57 -13.12
CA VAL A 117 9.66 10.38 -12.38
C VAL A 117 9.25 8.90 -12.35
N ALA A 118 9.40 8.20 -13.48
CA ALA A 118 9.14 6.76 -13.56
C ALA A 118 10.04 5.95 -12.62
N LEU A 119 11.34 6.26 -12.56
CA LEU A 119 12.27 5.60 -11.63
C LEU A 119 11.94 5.90 -10.17
N ALA A 120 11.52 7.11 -9.83
CA ALA A 120 11.09 7.46 -8.49
C ALA A 120 9.86 6.63 -8.07
N ASN A 121 8.90 6.46 -8.95
CA ASN A 121 7.70 5.63 -8.71
C ASN A 121 8.04 4.13 -8.64
N LEU A 122 9.01 3.68 -9.42
CA LEU A 122 9.47 2.29 -9.38
C LEU A 122 10.04 1.91 -8.02
N GLY A 123 10.81 2.81 -7.38
CA GLY A 123 11.35 2.58 -6.04
C GLY A 123 10.26 2.32 -5.00
N ALA A 124 9.14 3.06 -5.05
CA ALA A 124 7.99 2.83 -4.17
C ALA A 124 7.30 1.48 -4.45
N SER A 125 7.13 1.14 -5.72
CA SER A 125 6.52 -0.13 -6.14
C SER A 125 7.38 -1.33 -5.74
N LEU A 126 8.70 -1.24 -5.89
CA LEU A 126 9.64 -2.30 -5.48
C LEU A 126 9.55 -2.59 -3.98
N THR A 127 9.46 -1.56 -3.13
CA THR A 127 9.31 -1.75 -1.69
C THR A 127 8.04 -2.54 -1.36
N GLN A 128 6.94 -2.30 -2.06
CA GLN A 128 5.70 -3.03 -1.88
C GLN A 128 5.81 -4.48 -2.38
N VAL A 129 6.48 -4.68 -3.51
CA VAL A 129 6.71 -6.03 -4.07
C VAL A 129 7.58 -6.86 -3.13
N PHE A 130 8.67 -6.30 -2.60
CA PHE A 130 9.52 -7.01 -1.64
C PHE A 130 8.77 -7.37 -0.36
N ALA A 131 7.96 -6.46 0.20
CA ALA A 131 7.15 -6.77 1.38
C ALA A 131 6.09 -7.87 1.12
N SER A 132 5.62 -8.00 -0.12
CA SER A 132 4.72 -9.10 -0.51
C SER A 132 5.49 -10.40 -0.74
N ALA A 133 6.69 -10.32 -1.32
CA ALA A 133 7.56 -11.48 -1.54
C ALA A 133 8.01 -12.08 -0.21
N ASP A 134 8.40 -11.27 0.78
CA ASP A 134 8.79 -11.74 2.11
C ASP A 134 7.68 -12.59 2.75
N ARG A 135 6.41 -12.14 2.65
CA ARG A 135 5.27 -12.93 3.17
C ARG A 135 5.08 -14.27 2.47
N VAL A 136 5.36 -14.32 1.17
CA VAL A 136 5.29 -15.60 0.42
C VAL A 136 6.45 -16.51 0.80
N LEU A 137 7.64 -15.95 1.01
CA LEU A 137 8.79 -16.71 1.47
C LEU A 137 8.59 -17.24 2.89
N ASP A 138 8.07 -16.41 3.80
CA ASP A 138 7.73 -16.82 5.16
C ASP A 138 6.75 -18.01 5.17
N LEU A 139 5.76 -18.00 4.24
CA LEU A 139 4.81 -19.10 4.10
C LEU A 139 5.44 -20.37 3.51
N LEU A 140 6.43 -20.22 2.61
CA LEU A 140 7.15 -21.35 2.03
C LEU A 140 8.18 -21.96 2.99
N ASP A 141 8.72 -21.14 3.88
CA ASP A 141 9.67 -21.56 4.92
C ASP A 141 8.95 -22.11 6.18
N GLU A 142 7.61 -22.06 6.22
CA GLU A 142 6.85 -22.62 7.33
C GLU A 142 6.92 -24.14 7.31
N ASP A 143 7.57 -24.71 8.30
CA ASP A 143 7.65 -26.16 8.46
C ASP A 143 6.25 -26.75 8.74
N PRO A 144 5.82 -27.77 7.98
CA PRO A 144 4.53 -28.40 8.23
C PRO A 144 4.49 -28.99 9.64
N VAL A 145 3.46 -28.63 10.40
CA VAL A 145 3.25 -29.12 11.78
C VAL A 145 3.10 -30.65 11.82
N THR A 146 2.68 -31.25 10.72
CA THR A 146 2.54 -32.70 10.56
C THR A 146 3.54 -33.19 9.53
N ALA A 147 4.37 -34.16 9.91
CA ALA A 147 5.27 -34.83 8.97
C ALA A 147 4.45 -35.59 7.92
N ASP A 148 4.86 -35.45 6.67
CA ASP A 148 4.29 -36.24 5.57
C ASP A 148 4.75 -37.70 5.74
N VAL A 149 3.83 -38.62 5.97
CA VAL A 149 4.12 -40.03 6.11
C VAL A 149 4.20 -40.64 4.73
N THR A 150 5.43 -40.75 4.17
CA THR A 150 5.65 -41.26 2.83
C THR A 150 5.89 -42.77 2.78
N ASP A 151 6.11 -43.41 3.94
CA ASP A 151 6.45 -44.84 4.12
C ASP A 151 5.36 -45.62 4.88
N GLY A 152 4.14 -45.10 4.94
CA GLY A 152 3.00 -45.78 5.53
C GLY A 152 2.66 -47.07 4.78
N ALA A 153 2.37 -48.16 5.53
CA ALA A 153 1.92 -49.38 4.94
C ALA A 153 0.52 -49.24 4.32
N ASP A 154 0.32 -49.70 3.11
CA ASP A 154 -0.98 -49.80 2.47
C ASP A 154 -1.88 -50.75 3.26
N THR A 155 -2.81 -50.21 4.06
CA THR A 155 -3.77 -50.96 4.84
C THR A 155 -5.18 -50.68 4.39
N VAL A 156 -6.00 -51.72 4.31
CA VAL A 156 -7.43 -51.54 4.06
C VAL A 156 -8.08 -51.02 5.33
N PHE A 157 -8.70 -49.84 5.24
CA PHE A 157 -9.39 -49.22 6.38
C PHE A 157 -10.58 -50.08 6.80
N THR A 158 -10.51 -50.72 7.95
CA THR A 158 -11.56 -51.55 8.53
C THR A 158 -12.32 -50.86 9.67
N GLY A 159 -11.78 -49.81 10.22
CA GLY A 159 -12.37 -49.01 11.30
C GLY A 159 -11.29 -48.24 12.08
N ALA A 160 -11.73 -47.24 12.81
CA ALA A 160 -10.88 -46.51 13.76
C ALA A 160 -11.58 -46.45 15.11
N GLN A 161 -10.80 -46.64 16.19
CA GLN A 161 -11.30 -46.51 17.56
C GLN A 161 -10.36 -45.59 18.34
N ALA A 162 -10.92 -44.65 19.06
CA ALA A 162 -10.17 -43.75 19.94
C ALA A 162 -10.58 -44.03 21.39
N GLU A 163 -9.62 -44.42 22.23
CA GLU A 163 -9.82 -44.64 23.66
C GLU A 163 -8.89 -43.72 24.43
N HIS A 164 -9.46 -43.04 25.45
CA HIS A 164 -8.71 -42.14 26.33
C HIS A 164 -7.87 -41.08 25.62
N VAL A 165 -8.42 -40.46 24.55
CA VAL A 165 -7.76 -39.41 23.80
C VAL A 165 -8.02 -38.08 24.50
N SER A 166 -6.95 -37.38 24.91
CA SER A 166 -7.02 -35.99 25.37
C SER A 166 -6.38 -35.07 24.36
N PHE A 167 -7.01 -33.96 24.06
CA PHE A 167 -6.51 -32.95 23.17
C PHE A 167 -6.61 -31.54 23.78
N ALA A 168 -5.52 -30.79 23.70
CA ALA A 168 -5.46 -29.42 24.22
C ALA A 168 -4.91 -28.46 23.17
N TYR A 169 -5.55 -27.30 23.02
CA TYR A 169 -4.95 -26.15 22.37
C TYR A 169 -4.13 -25.37 23.38
N ALA A 170 -2.81 -25.37 23.21
CA ALA A 170 -1.86 -24.74 24.14
C ALA A 170 -1.98 -25.27 25.57
N LYS A 171 -2.77 -24.66 26.43
CA LYS A 171 -2.93 -25.05 27.85
C LYS A 171 -4.37 -25.43 28.24
N GLU A 172 -5.30 -25.30 27.34
CA GLU A 172 -6.71 -25.56 27.60
C GLU A 172 -7.10 -26.89 26.95
N GLU A 173 -7.48 -27.86 27.79
CA GLU A 173 -7.91 -29.19 27.38
C GLU A 173 -9.33 -29.07 26.79
N VAL A 174 -9.51 -29.54 25.56
CA VAL A 174 -10.77 -29.39 24.80
C VAL A 174 -11.52 -30.75 24.71
N LEU A 175 -10.79 -31.88 24.93
CA LEU A 175 -11.28 -33.26 24.92
C LEU A 175 -10.63 -34.06 26.03
#